data_2d435fa59f1388eca39d27d80aae4cd8
#
_entry.id   2d435fa59f1388eca39d27d80aae4cd8
#
_cell.length_a   1.000
_cell.length_b   1.000
_cell.length_c   1.000
_cell.angle_alpha   90.00
_cell.angle_beta   90.00
_cell.angle_gamma   90.00
#
_symmetry.space_group_name_H-M   'P 1'
#
loop_
_entity.id
_entity.type
_entity.pdbx_description
1 polymer ?
#
loop_
_entity_poly.entity_id
_entity_poly.type
_entity_poly.pdbx_seq_one_letter_code
_entity_poly.pdbx_strand_id
1 'polypeptide(L)'
;MTDTDNTIDVAICGAGPVGMALAALLARRGMAGSRIALIDAKSLSAAISDPRSIALSYGSRMLLEEIGAWPIPATAIHDIHISRRGHFGRSMIERSEHDVPALGYVTRYGELVTALSGACERAGITVVRPARVTGHLEHTDGVSLQLDDGSVLDAALVVQAEGGVFGEQDNKALTRDYRQTAVIARVSTSTPIAHRAYERFTDEGPLALLPQDGSDGKQYALVWCVRPETAEQLLQLDDAAFLARLGDAFGTRLGRFTATSSRASYKLGLNANPAATARTVAIGNAAQTLHPVAGQGLNLGLRDAAVLARLLGQGATPEQLAEFTDARQADRRITVGLTDAMARAFAGTGPAQALLGLSLGVFDTVAPARALLAELMMFGRR
;
A
#
# COMPACT_ATOMS: atom_id res chain seq x y z
N MET A 1 -9.15 34.18 32.68
CA MET A 1 -9.04 32.72 32.45
C MET A 1 -8.78 32.59 30.98
N THR A 2 -7.53 32.51 30.65
CA THR A 2 -7.03 32.37 29.29
C THR A 2 -7.46 31.04 28.74
N ASP A 3 -8.02 31.05 27.52
CA ASP A 3 -8.40 29.91 26.72
C ASP A 3 -7.19 28.97 26.62
N THR A 4 -7.21 27.89 27.39
CA THR A 4 -6.12 26.92 27.42
C THR A 4 -6.17 26.11 26.16
N ASP A 5 -5.29 26.48 25.23
CA ASP A 5 -4.54 25.58 24.37
C ASP A 5 -5.33 24.41 23.75
N ASN A 6 -6.14 24.71 22.75
CA ASN A 6 -6.59 23.75 21.77
C ASN A 6 -5.61 23.71 20.60
N THR A 7 -4.31 23.78 20.89
CA THR A 7 -3.23 23.77 19.89
C THR A 7 -3.04 22.34 19.39
N ILE A 8 -3.22 22.13 18.11
CA ILE A 8 -2.93 20.85 17.46
C ILE A 8 -1.41 20.67 17.37
N ASP A 9 -0.87 19.58 17.91
CA ASP A 9 0.54 19.25 17.75
C ASP A 9 0.82 18.72 16.34
N VAL A 10 -0.04 17.83 15.86
CA VAL A 10 0.16 17.18 14.57
C VAL A 10 -1.15 17.19 13.77
N ALA A 11 -1.15 17.89 12.65
CA ALA A 11 -2.21 17.80 11.65
C ALA A 11 -1.81 16.78 10.57
N ILE A 12 -2.66 15.80 10.32
CA ILE A 12 -2.44 14.75 9.34
C ILE A 12 -3.42 14.96 8.19
N CYS A 13 -2.92 15.34 7.02
CA CYS A 13 -3.70 15.50 5.81
C CYS A 13 -3.81 14.16 5.09
N GLY A 14 -5.01 13.57 5.10
CA GLY A 14 -5.34 12.25 4.56
C GLY A 14 -5.71 11.23 5.64
N ALA A 15 -7.03 10.95 5.78
CA ALA A 15 -7.57 9.91 6.67
C ALA A 15 -7.73 8.56 5.95
N GLY A 16 -6.77 8.21 5.10
CA GLY A 16 -6.59 6.85 4.60
C GLY A 16 -5.90 5.96 5.63
N PRO A 17 -5.65 4.67 5.32
CA PRO A 17 -5.07 3.72 6.26
C PRO A 17 -3.75 4.18 6.89
N VAL A 18 -2.89 4.86 6.14
CA VAL A 18 -1.59 5.33 6.64
C VAL A 18 -1.75 6.48 7.63
N GLY A 19 -2.59 7.48 7.29
CA GLY A 19 -2.85 8.62 8.18
C GLY A 19 -3.57 8.22 9.47
N MET A 20 -4.59 7.37 9.38
CA MET A 20 -5.30 6.86 10.55
C MET A 20 -4.38 5.97 11.42
N ALA A 21 -3.53 5.15 10.82
CA ALA A 21 -2.57 4.35 11.57
C ALA A 21 -1.55 5.25 12.29
N LEU A 22 -1.04 6.31 11.64
CA LEU A 22 -0.16 7.29 12.28
C LEU A 22 -0.85 7.94 13.48
N ALA A 23 -2.07 8.44 13.30
CA ALA A 23 -2.83 9.10 14.34
C ALA A 23 -3.02 8.18 15.58
N ALA A 24 -3.46 6.94 15.36
CA ALA A 24 -3.63 5.96 16.42
C ALA A 24 -2.31 5.56 17.11
N LEU A 25 -1.21 5.46 16.34
CA LEU A 25 0.13 5.18 16.88
C LEU A 25 0.65 6.34 17.73
N LEU A 26 0.43 7.60 17.33
CA LEU A 26 0.79 8.79 18.13
C LEU A 26 0.05 8.79 19.47
N ALA A 27 -1.26 8.55 19.45
CA ALA A 27 -2.06 8.43 20.65
C ALA A 27 -1.58 7.28 21.56
N ARG A 28 -1.26 6.12 20.97
CA ARG A 28 -0.70 4.99 21.71
C ARG A 28 0.64 5.29 22.38
N ARG A 29 1.41 6.24 21.82
CA ARG A 29 2.70 6.73 22.38
C ARG A 29 2.57 7.91 23.33
N GLY A 30 1.35 8.27 23.73
CA GLY A 30 1.07 9.22 24.79
C GLY A 30 0.68 10.62 24.33
N MET A 31 0.60 10.89 23.01
CA MET A 31 0.04 12.14 22.53
C MET A 31 -1.47 12.18 22.77
N ALA A 32 -2.01 13.23 23.38
CA ALA A 32 -3.45 13.34 23.59
C ALA A 32 -4.20 13.37 22.23
N GLY A 33 -5.28 12.58 22.09
CA GLY A 33 -6.04 12.53 20.85
C GLY A 33 -6.57 13.88 20.38
N SER A 34 -6.94 14.77 21.34
CA SER A 34 -7.37 16.15 21.06
C SER A 34 -6.27 17.05 20.47
N ARG A 35 -5.00 16.65 20.56
CA ARG A 35 -3.85 17.35 19.97
C ARG A 35 -3.47 16.80 18.59
N ILE A 36 -4.23 15.83 18.07
CA ILE A 36 -4.06 15.25 16.75
C ILE A 36 -5.28 15.59 15.90
N ALA A 37 -5.09 16.28 14.79
CA ALA A 37 -6.13 16.52 13.79
C ALA A 37 -5.92 15.63 12.57
N LEU A 38 -6.98 14.93 12.15
CA LEU A 38 -6.97 14.07 10.97
C LEU A 38 -7.96 14.62 9.95
N ILE A 39 -7.48 15.07 8.80
CA ILE A 39 -8.26 15.81 7.79
C ILE A 39 -8.36 14.97 6.52
N ASP A 40 -9.55 14.85 5.93
CA ASP A 40 -9.72 14.14 4.64
C ASP A 40 -10.85 14.74 3.80
N ALA A 41 -10.60 14.90 2.52
CA ALA A 41 -11.59 15.37 1.56
C ALA A 41 -12.75 14.39 1.32
N LYS A 42 -12.55 13.09 1.61
CA LYS A 42 -13.58 12.05 1.43
C LYS A 42 -14.31 11.79 2.73
N SER A 43 -15.63 11.60 2.63
CA SER A 43 -16.39 11.09 3.77
C SER A 43 -15.96 9.67 4.14
N LEU A 44 -16.19 9.26 5.39
CA LEU A 44 -15.86 7.90 5.86
C LEU A 44 -16.61 6.85 5.03
N SER A 45 -17.89 7.08 4.74
CA SER A 45 -18.70 6.16 3.94
C SER A 45 -18.14 5.96 2.52
N ALA A 46 -17.66 7.03 1.88
CA ALA A 46 -17.02 6.93 0.57
C ALA A 46 -15.70 6.14 0.63
N ALA A 47 -14.93 6.27 1.69
CA ALA A 47 -13.71 5.49 1.88
C ALA A 47 -13.99 4.00 2.16
N ILE A 48 -15.03 3.69 2.94
CA ILE A 48 -15.45 2.30 3.22
C ILE A 48 -15.97 1.61 1.95
N SER A 49 -16.60 2.34 1.04
CA SER A 49 -17.15 1.80 -0.21
C SER A 49 -16.10 1.49 -1.29
N ASP A 50 -14.83 1.74 -1.04
CA ASP A 50 -13.74 1.46 -1.99
C ASP A 50 -13.64 -0.06 -2.26
N PRO A 51 -13.78 -0.50 -3.54
CA PRO A 51 -13.88 -1.93 -3.87
C PRO A 51 -12.54 -2.67 -3.82
N ARG A 52 -11.43 -1.98 -3.62
CA ARG A 52 -10.09 -2.58 -3.67
C ARG A 52 -9.87 -3.60 -2.56
N SER A 53 -9.11 -4.62 -2.90
CA SER A 53 -8.48 -5.52 -1.94
C SER A 53 -7.01 -5.14 -1.80
N ILE A 54 -6.47 -5.32 -0.62
CA ILE A 54 -5.10 -4.96 -0.28
C ILE A 54 -4.40 -6.11 0.43
N ALA A 55 -3.10 -6.21 0.18
CA ALA A 55 -2.22 -7.15 0.87
C ALA A 55 -1.49 -6.44 2.01
N LEU A 56 -1.70 -6.91 3.23
CA LEU A 56 -0.96 -6.50 4.42
C LEU A 56 0.16 -7.49 4.66
N SER A 57 1.37 -7.03 4.86
CA SER A 57 2.48 -7.87 5.34
C SER A 57 2.24 -8.30 6.79
N TYR A 58 2.94 -9.34 7.23
CA TYR A 58 2.85 -9.76 8.63
C TYR A 58 3.26 -8.64 9.60
N GLY A 59 4.30 -7.86 9.27
CA GLY A 59 4.70 -6.70 10.07
C GLY A 59 3.62 -5.61 10.13
N SER A 60 2.90 -5.36 9.02
CA SER A 60 1.77 -4.43 9.02
C SER A 60 0.61 -4.91 9.89
N ARG A 61 0.32 -6.22 9.88
CA ARG A 61 -0.68 -6.82 10.80
C ARG A 61 -0.31 -6.58 12.26
N MET A 62 0.97 -6.74 12.63
CA MET A 62 1.44 -6.48 13.99
C MET A 62 1.23 -5.02 14.41
N LEU A 63 1.47 -4.06 13.51
CA LEU A 63 1.19 -2.64 13.76
C LEU A 63 -0.30 -2.37 13.99
N LEU A 64 -1.16 -3.00 13.21
CA LEU A 64 -2.61 -2.89 13.39
C LEU A 64 -3.07 -3.48 14.72
N GLU A 65 -2.46 -4.57 15.16
CA GLU A 65 -2.73 -5.18 16.47
C GLU A 65 -2.30 -4.26 17.62
N GLU A 66 -1.14 -3.61 17.52
CA GLU A 66 -0.63 -2.65 18.51
C GLU A 66 -1.63 -1.51 18.79
N ILE A 67 -2.32 -1.04 17.76
CA ILE A 67 -3.31 0.05 17.87
C ILE A 67 -4.76 -0.43 18.06
N GLY A 68 -4.98 -1.74 18.23
CA GLY A 68 -6.31 -2.31 18.40
C GLY A 68 -7.19 -2.27 17.14
N ALA A 69 -6.58 -2.16 15.95
CA ALA A 69 -7.25 -2.24 14.65
C ALA A 69 -7.18 -3.66 14.03
N TRP A 70 -6.87 -4.66 14.82
CA TRP A 70 -6.88 -6.07 14.47
C TRP A 70 -7.54 -6.87 15.61
N PRO A 71 -8.31 -7.97 15.34
CA PRO A 71 -8.50 -8.60 14.03
C PRO A 71 -9.52 -7.91 13.14
N ILE A 72 -9.38 -8.14 11.82
CA ILE A 72 -10.33 -7.73 10.79
C ILE A 72 -10.62 -8.91 9.86
N PRO A 73 -11.72 -8.92 9.09
CA PRO A 73 -11.95 -9.90 8.04
C PRO A 73 -10.79 -9.91 7.04
N ALA A 74 -10.02 -10.99 7.02
CA ALA A 74 -8.84 -11.11 6.17
C ALA A 74 -8.51 -12.57 5.88
N THR A 75 -7.94 -12.82 4.70
CA THR A 75 -7.47 -14.15 4.29
C THR A 75 -5.96 -14.22 4.43
N ALA A 76 -5.45 -15.19 5.19
CA ALA A 76 -4.02 -15.40 5.38
C ALA A 76 -3.33 -15.85 4.08
N ILE A 77 -2.11 -15.36 3.85
CA ILE A 77 -1.20 -15.84 2.82
C ILE A 77 -0.17 -16.75 3.48
N HIS A 78 -0.21 -18.04 3.17
CA HIS A 78 0.76 -19.02 3.68
C HIS A 78 1.92 -19.20 2.71
N ASP A 79 1.62 -19.19 1.41
CA ASP A 79 2.59 -19.40 0.35
C ASP A 79 2.50 -18.29 -0.70
N ILE A 80 3.63 -17.92 -1.28
CA ILE A 80 3.70 -17.03 -2.44
C ILE A 80 4.41 -17.78 -3.57
N HIS A 81 3.68 -18.01 -4.66
CA HIS A 81 4.20 -18.66 -5.87
C HIS A 81 4.59 -17.62 -6.89
N ILE A 82 5.88 -17.47 -7.15
CA ILE A 82 6.43 -16.55 -8.14
C ILE A 82 6.78 -17.35 -9.40
N SER A 83 6.35 -16.88 -10.58
CA SER A 83 6.64 -17.54 -11.87
C SER A 83 6.65 -16.55 -13.02
N ARG A 84 7.23 -16.97 -14.15
CA ARG A 84 7.20 -16.23 -15.40
C ARG A 84 6.50 -17.03 -16.51
N ARG A 85 5.68 -16.33 -17.30
CA ARG A 85 5.02 -16.92 -18.47
C ARG A 85 6.04 -17.37 -19.52
N GLY A 86 5.90 -18.59 -20.05
CA GLY A 86 6.77 -19.11 -21.12
C GLY A 86 8.20 -19.48 -20.70
N HIS A 87 8.53 -19.42 -19.40
CA HIS A 87 9.86 -19.79 -18.91
C HIS A 87 9.78 -20.89 -17.84
N PHE A 88 10.81 -21.76 -17.84
CA PHE A 88 11.05 -22.69 -16.74
C PHE A 88 11.65 -21.92 -15.58
N GLY A 89 11.15 -22.11 -14.41
CA GLY A 89 11.59 -21.46 -13.18
C GLY A 89 10.38 -20.95 -12.41
N ARG A 90 10.34 -21.36 -11.18
CA ARG A 90 9.38 -20.89 -10.18
C ARG A 90 10.14 -20.68 -8.87
N SER A 91 9.68 -19.78 -8.05
CA SER A 91 10.13 -19.68 -6.67
C SER A 91 8.91 -19.80 -5.77
N MET A 92 9.07 -20.49 -4.67
CA MET A 92 8.06 -20.61 -3.64
C MET A 92 8.60 -20.02 -2.34
N ILE A 93 7.85 -19.10 -1.75
CA ILE A 93 8.13 -18.57 -0.41
C ILE A 93 7.06 -19.15 0.49
N GLU A 94 7.44 -19.88 1.52
CA GLU A 94 6.53 -20.55 2.43
C GLU A 94 6.67 -19.98 3.85
N ARG A 95 5.55 -19.79 4.56
CA ARG A 95 5.55 -19.28 5.93
C ARG A 95 6.36 -20.14 6.90
N SER A 96 6.42 -21.45 6.62
CA SER A 96 7.18 -22.43 7.42
C SER A 96 8.68 -22.15 7.45
N GLU A 97 9.21 -21.46 6.43
CA GLU A 97 10.63 -21.08 6.38
C GLU A 97 10.96 -19.87 7.28
N HIS A 98 9.95 -19.19 7.82
CA HIS A 98 10.09 -17.92 8.56
C HIS A 98 9.51 -17.96 9.97
N ASP A 99 8.98 -19.09 10.39
CA ASP A 99 8.35 -19.28 11.71
C ASP A 99 7.27 -18.24 12.03
N VAL A 100 6.44 -17.91 11.03
CA VAL A 100 5.33 -16.96 11.15
C VAL A 100 3.99 -17.66 10.85
N PRO A 101 2.87 -17.21 11.45
CA PRO A 101 1.55 -17.81 11.19
C PRO A 101 1.08 -17.55 9.75
N ALA A 102 1.55 -16.48 9.11
CA ALA A 102 1.29 -16.13 7.73
C ALA A 102 2.36 -15.16 7.23
N LEU A 103 2.66 -15.15 5.92
CA LEU A 103 3.53 -14.15 5.28
C LEU A 103 2.84 -12.78 5.21
N GLY A 104 1.52 -12.78 5.14
CA GLY A 104 0.68 -11.61 5.07
C GLY A 104 -0.79 -11.97 5.04
N TYR A 105 -1.62 -10.97 4.80
CA TYR A 105 -3.08 -11.10 4.83
C TYR A 105 -3.70 -10.27 3.71
N VAL A 106 -4.75 -10.76 3.09
CA VAL A 106 -5.54 -10.01 2.12
C VAL A 106 -6.85 -9.60 2.76
N THR A 107 -7.16 -8.32 2.71
CA THR A 107 -8.41 -7.76 3.25
C THR A 107 -9.03 -6.78 2.25
N ARG A 108 -10.30 -6.43 2.46
CA ARG A 108 -10.93 -5.34 1.74
C ARG A 108 -10.51 -4.00 2.32
N TYR A 109 -10.32 -3.01 1.46
CA TYR A 109 -9.93 -1.67 1.88
C TYR A 109 -10.91 -1.08 2.91
N GLY A 110 -12.21 -1.25 2.68
CA GLY A 110 -13.25 -0.77 3.60
C GLY A 110 -13.19 -1.38 5.00
N GLU A 111 -12.85 -2.67 5.13
CA GLU A 111 -12.69 -3.34 6.42
C GLU A 111 -11.52 -2.73 7.21
N LEU A 112 -10.41 -2.48 6.54
CA LEU A 112 -9.26 -1.83 7.17
C LEU A 112 -9.58 -0.39 7.60
N VAL A 113 -10.25 0.39 6.73
CA VAL A 113 -10.68 1.77 7.04
C VAL A 113 -11.62 1.78 8.23
N THR A 114 -12.59 0.87 8.29
CA THR A 114 -13.53 0.77 9.42
C THR A 114 -12.81 0.48 10.73
N ALA A 115 -11.89 -0.47 10.75
CA ALA A 115 -11.13 -0.82 11.95
C ALA A 115 -10.22 0.32 12.44
N LEU A 116 -9.55 1.00 11.51
CA LEU A 116 -8.70 2.14 11.82
C LEU A 116 -9.50 3.36 12.29
N SER A 117 -10.67 3.63 11.69
CA SER A 117 -11.58 4.69 12.16
C SER A 117 -12.00 4.43 13.60
N GLY A 118 -12.39 3.21 13.94
CA GLY A 118 -12.72 2.84 15.31
C GLY A 118 -11.53 2.96 16.28
N ALA A 119 -10.30 2.71 15.82
CA ALA A 119 -9.11 2.95 16.65
C ALA A 119 -8.88 4.44 16.90
N CYS A 120 -9.07 5.31 15.90
CA CYS A 120 -8.98 6.76 16.04
C CYS A 120 -10.06 7.30 16.99
N GLU A 121 -11.30 6.83 16.87
CA GLU A 121 -12.41 7.22 17.75
C GLU A 121 -12.13 6.87 19.22
N ARG A 122 -11.67 5.64 19.49
CA ARG A 122 -11.29 5.21 20.85
C ARG A 122 -10.14 6.02 21.43
N ALA A 123 -9.27 6.54 20.58
CA ALA A 123 -8.14 7.40 20.98
C ALA A 123 -8.54 8.88 21.16
N GLY A 124 -9.79 9.25 20.89
CA GLY A 124 -10.28 10.63 21.00
C GLY A 124 -9.66 11.59 19.98
N ILE A 125 -9.27 11.09 18.80
CA ILE A 125 -8.64 11.88 17.74
C ILE A 125 -9.68 12.79 17.09
N THR A 126 -9.33 14.06 16.87
CA THR A 126 -10.17 15.01 16.14
C THR A 126 -10.15 14.68 14.64
N VAL A 127 -11.30 14.28 14.08
CA VAL A 127 -11.43 13.95 12.68
C VAL A 127 -12.28 14.99 11.95
N VAL A 128 -11.70 15.67 10.96
CA VAL A 128 -12.33 16.71 10.13
C VAL A 128 -12.54 16.15 8.74
N ARG A 129 -13.76 15.71 8.45
CA ARG A 129 -14.12 15.12 7.14
C ARG A 129 -15.63 15.17 6.89
N PRO A 130 -16.09 15.46 5.66
CA PRO A 130 -15.24 15.81 4.51
C PRO A 130 -14.70 17.23 4.65
N ALA A 131 -13.39 17.42 4.45
CA ALA A 131 -12.72 18.72 4.43
C ALA A 131 -11.42 18.60 3.59
N ARG A 132 -11.19 19.55 2.72
CA ARG A 132 -10.01 19.58 1.86
C ARG A 132 -9.06 20.69 2.28
N VAL A 133 -7.79 20.37 2.44
CA VAL A 133 -6.75 21.37 2.59
C VAL A 133 -6.48 22.00 1.22
N THR A 134 -6.70 23.31 1.09
CA THR A 134 -6.52 24.07 -0.16
C THR A 134 -5.19 24.82 -0.20
N GLY A 135 -4.56 25.03 0.96
CA GLY A 135 -3.27 25.68 1.08
C GLY A 135 -2.67 25.49 2.45
N HIS A 136 -1.37 25.73 2.59
CA HIS A 136 -0.69 25.77 3.88
C HIS A 136 0.35 26.89 3.88
N LEU A 137 0.57 27.47 5.04
CA LEU A 137 1.58 28.49 5.28
C LEU A 137 2.40 28.12 6.51
N GLU A 138 3.69 27.91 6.32
CA GLU A 138 4.62 27.58 7.39
C GLU A 138 5.16 28.84 8.05
N HIS A 139 5.17 28.87 9.38
CA HIS A 139 5.67 29.93 10.22
C HIS A 139 6.79 29.41 11.13
N THR A 140 7.43 30.33 11.85
CA THR A 140 8.46 29.96 12.82
C THR A 140 7.96 28.94 13.86
N ASP A 141 6.72 29.11 14.33
CA ASP A 141 6.17 28.33 15.44
C ASP A 141 5.16 27.25 15.04
N GLY A 142 4.76 27.18 13.78
CA GLY A 142 3.76 26.22 13.31
C GLY A 142 3.45 26.32 11.83
N VAL A 143 2.35 25.70 11.45
CA VAL A 143 1.79 25.69 10.08
C VAL A 143 0.31 25.97 10.15
N SER A 144 -0.16 26.97 9.39
CA SER A 144 -1.59 27.24 9.19
C SER A 144 -2.09 26.49 7.95
N LEU A 145 -3.12 25.65 8.10
CA LEU A 145 -3.79 24.93 7.04
C LEU A 145 -5.10 25.64 6.67
N GLN A 146 -5.27 26.00 5.42
CA GLN A 146 -6.51 26.57 4.91
C GLN A 146 -7.41 25.45 4.40
N LEU A 147 -8.66 25.39 4.87
CA LEU A 147 -9.66 24.42 4.45
C LEU A 147 -10.57 24.99 3.35
N ASP A 148 -11.27 24.12 2.63
CA ASP A 148 -12.16 24.47 1.53
C ASP A 148 -13.44 25.21 1.97
N ASP A 149 -13.82 25.16 3.24
CA ASP A 149 -14.88 25.96 3.86
C ASP A 149 -14.44 27.36 4.29
N GLY A 150 -13.16 27.71 4.09
CA GLY A 150 -12.55 28.97 4.47
C GLY A 150 -12.03 29.02 5.91
N SER A 151 -12.20 27.97 6.71
CA SER A 151 -11.63 27.88 8.05
C SER A 151 -10.11 27.66 8.00
N VAL A 152 -9.42 28.00 9.08
CA VAL A 152 -7.99 27.81 9.26
C VAL A 152 -7.77 26.92 10.48
N LEU A 153 -6.85 25.95 10.32
CA LEU A 153 -6.41 25.07 11.40
C LEU A 153 -4.90 25.26 11.59
N ASP A 154 -4.48 25.64 12.79
CA ASP A 154 -3.09 25.80 13.15
C ASP A 154 -2.56 24.54 13.83
N ALA A 155 -1.35 24.12 13.45
CA ALA A 155 -0.68 22.95 14.02
C ALA A 155 0.82 23.20 14.16
N ALA A 156 1.47 22.55 15.13
CA ALA A 156 2.92 22.64 15.25
C ALA A 156 3.63 21.95 14.06
N LEU A 157 3.11 20.80 13.62
CA LEU A 157 3.64 20.03 12.50
C LEU A 157 2.51 19.53 11.57
N VAL A 158 2.84 19.35 10.30
CA VAL A 158 1.93 18.79 9.29
C VAL A 158 2.51 17.51 8.70
N VAL A 159 1.68 16.48 8.61
CA VAL A 159 2.00 15.22 7.94
C VAL A 159 1.09 15.04 6.72
N GLN A 160 1.67 15.04 5.54
CA GLN A 160 0.95 14.73 4.31
C GLN A 160 0.87 13.21 4.14
N ALA A 161 -0.32 12.66 4.28
CA ALA A 161 -0.63 11.25 4.11
C ALA A 161 -1.69 11.02 3.02
N GLU A 162 -1.94 12.01 2.18
CA GLU A 162 -2.89 11.95 1.07
C GLU A 162 -2.41 10.96 0.01
N GLY A 163 -2.95 9.78 0.10
CA GLY A 163 -2.79 8.76 -0.92
C GLY A 163 -3.80 8.95 -2.03
N GLY A 164 -3.76 10.07 -2.77
CA GLY A 164 -4.67 10.27 -3.89
C GLY A 164 -4.77 9.02 -4.75
N VAL A 165 -5.98 8.55 -5.02
CA VAL A 165 -6.21 7.55 -6.06
C VAL A 165 -5.57 8.12 -7.33
N PHE A 166 -4.87 7.30 -8.09
CA PHE A 166 -4.00 7.64 -9.22
C PHE A 166 -4.50 8.73 -10.20
N GLY A 167 -5.77 9.18 -10.14
CA GLY A 167 -6.34 10.26 -10.94
C GLY A 167 -6.14 11.68 -10.41
N GLU A 168 -5.82 11.87 -9.12
CA GLU A 168 -5.58 13.21 -8.54
C GLU A 168 -4.07 13.58 -8.51
N GLN A 169 -3.22 12.70 -9.03
CA GLN A 169 -1.77 12.89 -9.08
C GLN A 169 -1.29 13.62 -10.35
N ASP A 170 -2.19 14.03 -11.24
CA ASP A 170 -1.85 14.70 -12.51
C ASP A 170 -1.04 16.01 -12.32
N ASN A 171 -1.02 16.56 -11.10
CA ASN A 171 -0.22 17.74 -10.75
C ASN A 171 1.11 17.44 -10.03
N LYS A 172 1.41 16.16 -9.72
CA LYS A 172 2.71 15.78 -9.13
C LYS A 172 3.67 15.42 -10.26
N ALA A 173 4.87 16.01 -10.24
CA ALA A 173 5.91 15.69 -11.21
C ALA A 173 6.18 14.18 -11.20
N LEU A 174 5.72 13.46 -12.22
CA LEU A 174 5.99 12.05 -12.43
C LEU A 174 7.49 11.85 -12.58
N THR A 175 8.12 11.21 -11.60
CA THR A 175 9.53 10.85 -11.68
C THR A 175 9.74 9.75 -12.74
N ARG A 176 8.73 8.91 -12.97
CA ARG A 176 8.73 7.88 -14.03
C ARG A 176 7.31 7.40 -14.35
N ASP A 177 6.97 7.38 -15.64
CA ASP A 177 5.80 6.67 -16.16
C ASP A 177 6.23 5.23 -16.53
N TYR A 178 5.57 4.23 -15.95
CA TYR A 178 5.82 2.82 -16.31
C TYR A 178 5.16 2.41 -17.60
N ARG A 179 4.31 3.25 -18.20
CA ARG A 179 3.47 2.92 -19.36
C ARG A 179 2.68 1.64 -19.12
N GLN A 180 2.17 1.49 -17.93
CA GLN A 180 1.34 0.38 -17.51
C GLN A 180 0.09 0.86 -16.78
N THR A 181 -0.96 0.06 -16.87
CA THR A 181 -2.22 0.23 -16.17
C THR A 181 -2.54 -1.06 -15.42
N ALA A 182 -2.86 -0.96 -14.14
CA ALA A 182 -3.34 -2.09 -13.36
C ALA A 182 -4.85 -2.26 -13.58
N VAL A 183 -5.27 -3.42 -14.08
CA VAL A 183 -6.67 -3.86 -14.09
C VAL A 183 -6.91 -4.68 -12.84
N ILE A 184 -7.90 -4.30 -12.04
CA ILE A 184 -8.28 -4.99 -10.81
C ILE A 184 -9.68 -5.58 -10.93
N ALA A 185 -9.88 -6.76 -10.34
CA ALA A 185 -11.16 -7.43 -10.21
C ALA A 185 -11.08 -8.48 -9.08
N ARG A 186 -12.21 -9.06 -8.73
CA ARG A 186 -12.27 -10.33 -8.00
C ARG A 186 -12.61 -11.43 -8.99
N VAL A 187 -11.92 -12.55 -8.92
CA VAL A 187 -12.12 -13.68 -9.84
C VAL A 187 -12.27 -14.98 -9.07
N SER A 188 -13.03 -15.93 -9.60
CA SER A 188 -13.17 -17.27 -9.06
C SER A 188 -12.51 -18.28 -9.99
N THR A 189 -12.04 -19.41 -9.42
CA THR A 189 -11.35 -20.46 -10.15
C THR A 189 -11.97 -21.83 -9.88
N SER A 190 -11.80 -22.77 -10.82
CA SER A 190 -12.37 -24.13 -10.70
C SER A 190 -11.53 -25.06 -9.82
N THR A 191 -10.23 -24.77 -9.66
CA THR A 191 -9.29 -25.60 -8.88
C THR A 191 -8.46 -24.67 -7.98
N PRO A 192 -9.07 -24.05 -6.97
CA PRO A 192 -8.39 -23.10 -6.10
C PRO A 192 -7.37 -23.80 -5.19
N ILE A 193 -6.35 -23.04 -4.79
CA ILE A 193 -5.43 -23.45 -3.73
C ILE A 193 -5.53 -22.41 -2.62
N ALA A 194 -6.09 -22.83 -1.48
CA ALA A 194 -6.32 -21.95 -0.34
C ALA A 194 -5.00 -21.34 0.17
N HIS A 195 -5.06 -20.11 0.64
CA HIS A 195 -3.95 -19.38 1.27
C HIS A 195 -2.70 -19.18 0.40
N ARG A 196 -2.77 -19.45 -0.90
CA ARG A 196 -1.65 -19.26 -1.83
C ARG A 196 -1.86 -18.03 -2.69
N ALA A 197 -0.91 -17.09 -2.61
CA ALA A 197 -0.78 -15.97 -3.51
C ALA A 197 0.06 -16.35 -4.73
N TYR A 198 -0.21 -15.71 -5.84
CA TYR A 198 0.52 -15.90 -7.10
C TYR A 198 1.01 -14.55 -7.61
N GLU A 199 2.28 -14.49 -7.96
CA GLU A 199 2.88 -13.41 -8.73
C GLU A 199 3.40 -13.99 -10.03
N ARG A 200 2.72 -13.69 -11.15
CA ARG A 200 3.09 -14.20 -12.45
C ARG A 200 3.50 -13.07 -13.37
N PHE A 201 4.75 -13.07 -13.76
CA PHE A 201 5.26 -12.08 -14.71
C PHE A 201 4.89 -12.47 -16.13
N THR A 202 4.18 -11.57 -16.83
CA THR A 202 3.82 -11.67 -18.24
C THR A 202 4.69 -10.73 -19.07
N ASP A 203 4.55 -10.76 -20.41
CA ASP A 203 5.31 -9.90 -21.31
C ASP A 203 4.93 -8.41 -21.21
N GLU A 204 3.77 -8.10 -20.60
CA GLU A 204 3.31 -6.72 -20.41
C GLU A 204 3.49 -6.22 -18.98
N GLY A 205 3.61 -7.13 -18.02
CA GLY A 205 3.76 -6.80 -16.61
C GLY A 205 3.35 -7.93 -15.67
N PRO A 206 3.39 -7.68 -14.37
CA PRO A 206 2.98 -8.66 -13.37
C PRO A 206 1.46 -8.87 -13.34
N LEU A 207 1.08 -10.11 -13.06
CA LEU A 207 -0.28 -10.56 -12.79
C LEU A 207 -0.29 -11.21 -11.42
N ALA A 208 -0.90 -10.55 -10.44
CA ALA A 208 -1.05 -11.06 -9.09
C ALA A 208 -2.45 -11.62 -8.87
N LEU A 209 -2.52 -12.80 -8.24
CA LEU A 209 -3.74 -13.37 -7.69
C LEU A 209 -3.53 -13.57 -6.19
N LEU A 210 -4.30 -12.85 -5.39
CA LEU A 210 -4.21 -12.89 -3.94
C LEU A 210 -5.43 -13.64 -3.39
N PRO A 211 -5.26 -14.63 -2.49
CA PRO A 211 -6.38 -15.37 -1.92
C PRO A 211 -7.30 -14.43 -1.15
N GLN A 212 -8.58 -14.48 -1.44
CA GLN A 212 -9.57 -13.61 -0.83
C GLN A 212 -10.87 -14.35 -0.58
N ASP A 213 -11.58 -13.95 0.49
CA ASP A 213 -12.90 -14.41 0.87
C ASP A 213 -13.12 -15.92 0.89
N GLY A 214 -13.34 -16.43 2.08
CA GLY A 214 -13.87 -17.75 2.31
C GLY A 214 -12.84 -18.85 2.56
N SER A 215 -13.27 -19.80 3.37
CA SER A 215 -12.52 -21.00 3.71
C SER A 215 -12.32 -21.96 2.53
N ASP A 216 -13.06 -21.76 1.42
CA ASP A 216 -13.00 -22.63 0.24
C ASP A 216 -11.91 -22.22 -0.75
N GLY A 217 -11.22 -21.09 -0.53
CA GLY A 217 -10.13 -20.61 -1.36
C GLY A 217 -10.48 -20.31 -2.82
N LYS A 218 -11.78 -20.23 -3.17
CA LYS A 218 -12.21 -20.11 -4.57
C LYS A 218 -12.04 -18.73 -5.15
N GLN A 219 -11.95 -17.70 -4.33
CA GLN A 219 -11.87 -16.31 -4.78
C GLN A 219 -10.46 -15.76 -4.64
N TYR A 220 -10.12 -14.93 -5.61
CA TYR A 220 -8.85 -14.21 -5.65
C TYR A 220 -9.10 -12.73 -5.98
N ALA A 221 -8.37 -11.85 -5.33
CA ALA A 221 -8.20 -10.48 -5.80
C ALA A 221 -7.17 -10.50 -6.92
N LEU A 222 -7.57 -10.01 -8.09
CA LEU A 222 -6.72 -9.86 -9.27
C LEU A 222 -6.13 -8.46 -9.31
N VAL A 223 -4.83 -8.37 -9.56
CA VAL A 223 -4.12 -7.16 -9.99
C VAL A 223 -3.32 -7.53 -11.23
N TRP A 224 -3.73 -7.04 -12.39
CA TRP A 224 -3.11 -7.37 -13.68
C TRP A 224 -2.54 -6.12 -14.33
N CYS A 225 -1.23 -5.98 -14.31
CA CYS A 225 -0.54 -4.86 -14.93
C CYS A 225 -0.29 -5.16 -16.41
N VAL A 226 -0.81 -4.30 -17.26
CA VAL A 226 -0.72 -4.41 -18.73
C VAL A 226 -0.46 -3.03 -19.34
N ARG A 227 -0.18 -2.98 -20.64
CA ARG A 227 -0.09 -1.72 -21.36
C ARG A 227 -1.43 -0.98 -21.34
N PRO A 228 -1.46 0.36 -21.42
CA PRO A 228 -2.71 1.14 -21.39
C PRO A 228 -3.72 0.66 -22.43
N GLU A 229 -3.28 0.39 -23.66
CA GLU A 229 -4.13 -0.06 -24.76
C GLU A 229 -4.76 -1.43 -24.47
N THR A 230 -3.98 -2.35 -23.88
CA THR A 230 -4.47 -3.67 -23.46
C THR A 230 -5.48 -3.52 -22.30
N ALA A 231 -5.23 -2.60 -21.35
CA ALA A 231 -6.16 -2.35 -20.26
C ALA A 231 -7.53 -1.87 -20.78
N GLU A 232 -7.54 -0.93 -21.74
CA GLU A 232 -8.77 -0.45 -22.38
C GLU A 232 -9.53 -1.59 -23.05
N GLN A 233 -8.83 -2.46 -23.79
CA GLN A 233 -9.44 -3.65 -24.41
C GLN A 233 -10.04 -4.58 -23.35
N LEU A 234 -9.30 -4.90 -22.28
CA LEU A 234 -9.77 -5.81 -21.23
C LEU A 234 -11.01 -5.28 -20.50
N LEU A 235 -11.15 -3.96 -20.34
CA LEU A 235 -12.33 -3.35 -19.73
C LEU A 235 -13.58 -3.43 -20.61
N GLN A 236 -13.42 -3.50 -21.94
CA GLN A 236 -14.52 -3.57 -22.91
C GLN A 236 -15.00 -5.01 -23.18
N LEU A 237 -14.20 -6.03 -22.82
CA LEU A 237 -14.59 -7.42 -23.01
C LEU A 237 -15.80 -7.77 -22.14
N ASP A 238 -16.64 -8.69 -22.62
CA ASP A 238 -17.60 -9.37 -21.74
C ASP A 238 -16.86 -10.26 -20.72
N ASP A 239 -17.56 -10.80 -19.75
CA ASP A 239 -16.97 -11.59 -18.68
C ASP A 239 -16.35 -12.89 -19.20
N ALA A 240 -16.97 -13.55 -20.17
CA ALA A 240 -16.46 -14.81 -20.73
C ALA A 240 -15.14 -14.59 -21.49
N ALA A 241 -15.08 -13.56 -22.34
CA ALA A 241 -13.87 -13.21 -23.07
C ALA A 241 -12.75 -12.71 -22.15
N PHE A 242 -13.09 -11.92 -21.11
CA PHE A 242 -12.12 -11.50 -20.10
C PHE A 242 -11.51 -12.69 -19.35
N LEU A 243 -12.34 -13.63 -18.89
CA LEU A 243 -11.89 -14.83 -18.17
C LEU A 243 -11.03 -15.74 -19.06
N ALA A 244 -11.34 -15.83 -20.36
CA ALA A 244 -10.51 -16.55 -21.33
C ALA A 244 -9.13 -15.89 -21.48
N ARG A 245 -9.08 -14.56 -21.69
CA ARG A 245 -7.81 -13.79 -21.75
C ARG A 245 -6.98 -13.90 -20.48
N LEU A 246 -7.64 -13.88 -19.32
CA LEU A 246 -6.98 -14.09 -18.04
C LEU A 246 -6.41 -15.50 -17.93
N GLY A 247 -7.16 -16.52 -18.39
CA GLY A 247 -6.70 -17.90 -18.46
C GLY A 247 -5.45 -18.06 -19.33
N ASP A 248 -5.44 -17.44 -20.52
CA ASP A 248 -4.28 -17.44 -21.42
C ASP A 248 -3.05 -16.77 -20.79
N ALA A 249 -3.23 -15.70 -20.03
CA ALA A 249 -2.14 -14.99 -19.37
C ALA A 249 -1.61 -15.75 -18.14
N PHE A 250 -2.52 -16.30 -17.32
CA PHE A 250 -2.16 -16.97 -16.07
C PHE A 250 -1.77 -18.45 -16.28
N GLY A 251 -2.44 -19.16 -17.19
CA GLY A 251 -2.28 -20.61 -17.41
C GLY A 251 -3.23 -21.44 -16.54
N THR A 252 -3.02 -22.74 -16.51
CA THR A 252 -4.01 -23.74 -16.04
C THR A 252 -3.85 -24.18 -14.58
N ARG A 253 -2.94 -23.57 -13.81
CA ARG A 253 -2.63 -24.01 -12.43
C ARG A 253 -3.80 -23.96 -11.45
N LEU A 254 -4.74 -23.06 -11.68
CA LEU A 254 -5.97 -22.91 -10.89
C LEU A 254 -7.21 -23.43 -11.64
N GLY A 255 -6.99 -24.26 -12.66
CA GLY A 255 -8.04 -24.70 -13.57
C GLY A 255 -8.53 -23.54 -14.45
N ARG A 256 -9.85 -23.42 -14.63
CA ARG A 256 -10.48 -22.34 -15.41
C ARG A 256 -10.92 -21.21 -14.47
N PHE A 257 -10.83 -19.97 -14.93
CA PHE A 257 -11.52 -18.86 -14.28
C PHE A 257 -13.01 -18.93 -14.60
N THR A 258 -13.85 -18.85 -13.56
CA THR A 258 -15.28 -19.18 -13.65
C THR A 258 -16.21 -17.97 -13.42
N ALA A 259 -15.72 -16.94 -12.73
CA ALA A 259 -16.48 -15.72 -12.50
C ALA A 259 -15.53 -14.54 -12.31
N THR A 260 -16.02 -13.33 -12.60
CA THR A 260 -15.37 -12.06 -12.34
C THR A 260 -16.34 -11.03 -11.78
N SER A 261 -15.86 -10.11 -10.96
CA SER A 261 -16.59 -8.91 -10.58
C SER A 261 -16.46 -7.82 -11.66
N SER A 262 -17.11 -6.67 -11.45
CA SER A 262 -16.78 -5.45 -12.18
C SER A 262 -15.28 -5.19 -12.14
N ARG A 263 -14.74 -4.70 -13.27
CA ARG A 263 -13.33 -4.39 -13.47
C ARG A 263 -13.11 -2.89 -13.30
N ALA A 264 -12.02 -2.51 -12.65
CA ALA A 264 -11.55 -1.14 -12.58
C ALA A 264 -10.10 -1.07 -13.02
N SER A 265 -9.63 0.11 -13.45
CA SER A 265 -8.25 0.29 -13.85
C SER A 265 -7.62 1.52 -13.23
N TYR A 266 -6.29 1.46 -13.06
CA TYR A 266 -5.49 2.53 -12.47
C TYR A 266 -4.17 2.64 -13.25
N LYS A 267 -3.84 3.86 -13.72
CA LYS A 267 -2.55 4.15 -14.34
C LYS A 267 -1.42 4.00 -13.32
N LEU A 268 -0.29 3.46 -13.72
CA LEU A 268 0.86 3.22 -12.85
C LEU A 268 1.99 4.19 -13.16
N GLY A 269 2.44 4.89 -12.13
CA GLY A 269 3.57 5.80 -12.21
C GLY A 269 4.38 5.77 -10.91
N LEU A 270 5.66 6.05 -10.98
CA LEU A 270 6.51 6.33 -9.84
C LEU A 270 6.47 7.83 -9.57
N ASN A 271 6.01 8.20 -8.41
CA ASN A 271 6.20 9.52 -7.85
C ASN A 271 6.97 9.35 -6.54
N ALA A 272 8.14 9.94 -6.44
CA ALA A 272 9.03 9.80 -5.29
C ALA A 272 9.71 11.15 -5.01
N ASN A 273 8.91 12.17 -4.77
CA ASN A 273 9.43 13.47 -4.33
C ASN A 273 8.75 13.85 -3.01
N PRO A 274 9.25 13.34 -1.87
CA PRO A 274 8.70 13.71 -0.57
C PRO A 274 8.93 15.20 -0.35
N ALA A 275 7.85 15.98 -0.33
CA ALA A 275 7.91 17.34 0.17
C ALA A 275 8.26 17.26 1.66
N ALA A 276 9.41 17.80 2.03
CA ALA A 276 9.83 17.97 3.42
C ALA A 276 10.30 19.40 3.59
N THR A 277 9.74 20.06 4.60
CA THR A 277 10.18 21.37 5.09
C THR A 277 10.56 21.23 6.55
N ALA A 278 10.82 22.32 7.25
CA ALA A 278 11.11 22.24 8.67
C ALA A 278 9.93 21.64 9.47
N ARG A 279 8.68 21.91 9.05
CA ARG A 279 7.48 21.52 9.81
C ARG A 279 6.50 20.65 9.06
N THR A 280 6.83 20.27 7.83
CA THR A 280 5.96 19.44 6.99
C THR A 280 6.72 18.24 6.45
N VAL A 281 6.12 17.05 6.53
CA VAL A 281 6.67 15.81 5.97
C VAL A 281 5.60 15.00 5.27
N ALA A 282 6.00 14.24 4.23
CA ALA A 282 5.12 13.31 3.53
C ALA A 282 5.41 11.84 3.92
N ILE A 283 4.35 11.03 4.04
CA ILE A 283 4.43 9.58 4.29
C ILE A 283 3.53 8.81 3.32
N GLY A 284 3.81 7.52 3.16
CA GLY A 284 3.02 6.66 2.29
C GLY A 284 3.03 7.13 0.84
N ASN A 285 1.86 7.10 0.17
CA ASN A 285 1.74 7.50 -1.24
C ASN A 285 1.96 9.01 -1.46
N ALA A 286 1.81 9.84 -0.43
CA ALA A 286 2.17 11.25 -0.51
C ALA A 286 3.69 11.44 -0.69
N ALA A 287 4.49 10.60 -0.03
CA ALA A 287 5.95 10.61 -0.16
C ALA A 287 6.41 9.88 -1.42
N GLN A 288 5.77 8.76 -1.75
CA GLN A 288 6.16 7.91 -2.87
C GLN A 288 5.03 6.97 -3.31
N THR A 289 4.78 6.92 -4.60
CA THR A 289 3.88 5.93 -5.19
C THR A 289 4.71 4.82 -5.82
N LEU A 290 4.50 3.57 -5.40
CA LEU A 290 5.23 2.41 -5.90
C LEU A 290 4.42 1.65 -6.94
N HIS A 291 5.11 0.94 -7.82
CA HIS A 291 4.48 -0.07 -8.66
C HIS A 291 3.82 -1.14 -7.77
N PRO A 292 2.60 -1.64 -8.09
CA PRO A 292 1.86 -2.59 -7.25
C PRO A 292 2.51 -3.98 -7.13
N VAL A 293 3.64 -4.24 -7.80
CA VAL A 293 4.42 -5.47 -7.64
C VAL A 293 4.65 -5.75 -6.16
N ALA A 294 4.31 -6.94 -5.73
CA ALA A 294 4.46 -7.40 -4.35
C ALA A 294 3.66 -6.63 -3.28
N GLY A 295 2.70 -5.76 -3.66
CA GLY A 295 1.80 -5.08 -2.72
C GLY A 295 2.48 -4.21 -1.66
N GLN A 296 3.65 -3.61 -1.95
CA GLN A 296 4.48 -2.94 -0.93
C GLN A 296 4.07 -1.51 -0.59
N GLY A 297 3.25 -0.83 -1.41
CA GLY A 297 2.95 0.60 -1.21
C GLY A 297 2.35 0.93 0.15
N LEU A 298 1.25 0.26 0.53
CA LEU A 298 0.62 0.45 1.83
C LEU A 298 1.52 0.00 2.99
N ASN A 299 2.19 -1.14 2.84
CA ASN A 299 3.06 -1.70 3.88
C ASN A 299 4.24 -0.76 4.18
N LEU A 300 4.82 -0.13 3.16
CA LEU A 300 5.85 0.89 3.34
C LEU A 300 5.29 2.13 4.05
N GLY A 301 4.08 2.58 3.68
CA GLY A 301 3.41 3.70 4.34
C GLY A 301 3.11 3.43 5.82
N LEU A 302 2.69 2.22 6.18
CA LEU A 302 2.48 1.82 7.58
C LEU A 302 3.81 1.78 8.36
N ARG A 303 4.91 1.35 7.74
CA ARG A 303 6.25 1.46 8.35
C ARG A 303 6.69 2.91 8.52
N ASP A 304 6.41 3.79 7.55
CA ASP A 304 6.63 5.23 7.69
C ASP A 304 5.88 5.76 8.92
N ALA A 305 4.59 5.44 9.05
CA ALA A 305 3.76 5.85 10.18
C ALA A 305 4.32 5.37 11.52
N ALA A 306 4.79 4.13 11.61
CA ALA A 306 5.36 3.57 12.84
C ALA A 306 6.67 4.27 13.26
N VAL A 307 7.57 4.54 12.30
CA VAL A 307 8.83 5.25 12.59
C VAL A 307 8.55 6.70 12.99
N LEU A 308 7.67 7.39 12.25
CA LEU A 308 7.31 8.77 12.55
C LEU A 308 6.63 8.88 13.91
N ALA A 309 5.68 8.01 14.24
CA ALA A 309 5.03 7.99 15.54
C ALA A 309 6.02 7.76 16.69
N ARG A 310 7.04 6.90 16.48
CA ARG A 310 8.08 6.67 17.49
C ARG A 310 8.89 7.92 17.78
N LEU A 311 9.25 8.69 16.76
CA LEU A 311 10.04 9.91 16.90
C LEU A 311 9.20 11.04 17.50
N LEU A 312 8.00 11.28 16.99
CA LEU A 312 7.09 12.31 17.49
C LEU A 312 6.53 12.02 18.88
N GLY A 313 6.58 10.77 19.35
CA GLY A 313 6.29 10.42 20.73
C GLY A 313 7.26 11.01 21.76
N GLN A 314 8.42 11.54 21.31
CA GLN A 314 9.39 12.25 22.15
C GLN A 314 9.18 13.77 22.12
N GLY A 315 8.32 14.26 21.25
CA GLY A 315 7.99 15.68 21.05
C GLY A 315 7.64 15.94 19.58
N ALA A 316 6.71 16.86 19.35
CA ALA A 316 6.32 17.26 17.99
C ALA A 316 7.17 18.46 17.54
N THR A 317 8.42 18.24 17.17
CA THR A 317 9.36 19.30 16.77
C THR A 317 9.97 19.07 15.39
N PRO A 318 10.51 20.12 14.75
CA PRO A 318 11.20 20.01 13.46
C PRO A 318 12.36 19.02 13.45
N GLU A 319 13.08 18.88 14.56
CA GLU A 319 14.23 17.98 14.68
C GLU A 319 13.81 16.52 14.49
N GLN A 320 12.65 16.11 15.05
CA GLN A 320 12.13 14.76 14.85
C GLN A 320 11.70 14.50 13.41
N LEU A 321 11.21 15.52 12.67
CA LEU A 321 10.93 15.39 11.25
C LEU A 321 12.21 15.21 10.43
N ALA A 322 13.28 15.92 10.75
CA ALA A 322 14.58 15.75 10.10
C ALA A 322 15.14 14.34 10.37
N GLU A 323 15.11 13.87 11.62
CA GLU A 323 15.54 12.52 12.00
C GLU A 323 14.71 11.44 11.27
N PHE A 324 13.39 11.64 11.16
CA PHE A 324 12.53 10.75 10.37
C PHE A 324 12.95 10.68 8.91
N THR A 325 13.21 11.83 8.29
CA THR A 325 13.60 11.91 6.88
C THR A 325 14.89 11.13 6.63
N ASP A 326 15.88 11.28 7.49
CA ASP A 326 17.16 10.57 7.40
C ASP A 326 17.00 9.06 7.63
N ALA A 327 16.25 8.68 8.67
CA ALA A 327 16.01 7.27 9.01
C ALA A 327 15.27 6.52 7.88
N ARG A 328 14.34 7.19 7.19
CA ARG A 328 13.55 6.55 6.11
C ARG A 328 14.23 6.54 4.75
N GLN A 329 15.25 7.39 4.53
CA GLN A 329 15.89 7.53 3.22
C GLN A 329 16.48 6.21 2.73
N ALA A 330 17.13 5.44 3.59
CA ALA A 330 17.74 4.15 3.22
C ALA A 330 16.69 3.08 2.90
N ASP A 331 15.64 2.93 3.73
CA ASP A 331 14.58 1.95 3.51
C ASP A 331 13.78 2.27 2.23
N ARG A 332 13.46 3.54 2.00
CA ARG A 332 12.80 4.01 0.78
C ARG A 332 13.64 3.71 -0.47
N ARG A 333 14.93 4.03 -0.46
CA ARG A 333 15.84 3.75 -1.59
C ARG A 333 15.88 2.28 -1.93
N ILE A 334 15.96 1.40 -0.93
CA ILE A 334 16.00 -0.05 -1.14
C ILE A 334 14.65 -0.54 -1.68
N THR A 335 13.54 -0.16 -1.05
CA THR A 335 12.21 -0.62 -1.45
C THR A 335 11.83 -0.10 -2.84
N VAL A 336 12.06 1.19 -3.11
CA VAL A 336 11.83 1.80 -4.43
C VAL A 336 12.75 1.14 -5.48
N GLY A 337 14.05 0.99 -5.17
CA GLY A 337 15.01 0.37 -6.07
C GLY A 337 14.69 -1.08 -6.40
N LEU A 338 14.30 -1.87 -5.42
CA LEU A 338 13.89 -3.27 -5.62
C LEU A 338 12.62 -3.36 -6.46
N THR A 339 11.58 -2.58 -6.11
CA THR A 339 10.30 -2.58 -6.83
C THR A 339 10.47 -2.10 -8.28
N ASP A 340 11.26 -1.05 -8.49
CA ASP A 340 11.57 -0.52 -9.82
C ASP A 340 12.45 -1.49 -10.64
N ALA A 341 13.41 -2.16 -10.01
CA ALA A 341 14.21 -3.19 -10.65
C ALA A 341 13.34 -4.39 -11.07
N MET A 342 12.42 -4.85 -10.20
CA MET A 342 11.48 -5.91 -10.54
C MET A 342 10.56 -5.47 -11.69
N ALA A 343 9.95 -4.29 -11.61
CA ALA A 343 9.08 -3.79 -12.66
C ALA A 343 9.79 -3.71 -14.03
N ARG A 344 11.04 -3.23 -14.06
CA ARG A 344 11.85 -3.17 -15.31
C ARG A 344 12.33 -4.52 -15.80
N ALA A 345 12.80 -5.35 -14.87
CA ALA A 345 13.33 -6.67 -15.21
C ALA A 345 12.29 -7.52 -15.93
N PHE A 346 11.01 -7.35 -15.60
CA PHE A 346 9.91 -8.15 -16.14
C PHE A 346 9.12 -7.45 -17.26
N ALA A 347 9.32 -6.14 -17.52
CA ALA A 347 8.64 -5.40 -18.57
C ALA A 347 9.34 -5.41 -19.95
N GLY A 348 10.55 -5.94 -20.07
CA GLY A 348 11.33 -5.92 -21.32
C GLY A 348 11.33 -7.25 -22.10
N THR A 349 11.71 -7.25 -23.39
CA THR A 349 11.77 -8.42 -24.29
C THR A 349 13.18 -8.70 -24.81
N GLY A 350 14.23 -8.62 -23.97
CA GLY A 350 15.62 -8.78 -24.41
C GLY A 350 16.32 -10.04 -23.86
N PRO A 351 17.53 -10.39 -24.38
CA PRO A 351 18.31 -11.56 -23.92
C PRO A 351 18.67 -11.52 -22.44
N ALA A 352 18.74 -10.35 -21.82
CA ALA A 352 18.89 -10.18 -20.36
C ALA A 352 17.74 -10.84 -19.57
N GLN A 353 16.59 -11.06 -20.17
CA GLN A 353 15.42 -11.71 -19.56
C GLN A 353 15.52 -13.24 -19.53
N ALA A 354 16.22 -13.86 -20.47
CA ALA A 354 16.52 -15.29 -20.40
C ALA A 354 17.43 -15.59 -19.18
N LEU A 355 18.37 -14.66 -18.88
CA LEU A 355 19.21 -14.71 -17.68
C LEU A 355 18.38 -14.50 -16.40
N LEU A 356 17.31 -13.68 -16.42
CA LEU A 356 16.40 -13.50 -15.28
C LEU A 356 15.52 -14.72 -15.01
N GLY A 357 15.11 -15.47 -16.04
CA GLY A 357 14.44 -16.76 -15.87
C GLY A 357 15.34 -17.79 -15.19
N LEU A 358 16.62 -17.82 -15.58
CA LEU A 358 17.65 -18.62 -14.91
C LEU A 358 17.93 -18.11 -13.47
N SER A 359 17.91 -16.79 -13.23
CA SER A 359 18.13 -16.22 -11.90
C SER A 359 17.01 -16.53 -10.92
N LEU A 360 15.75 -16.64 -11.38
CA LEU A 360 14.65 -17.13 -10.54
C LEU A 360 14.86 -18.60 -10.13
N GLY A 361 15.35 -19.45 -11.03
CA GLY A 361 15.70 -20.83 -10.71
C GLY A 361 16.91 -20.92 -9.75
N VAL A 362 17.91 -20.07 -9.95
CA VAL A 362 19.06 -19.95 -9.01
C VAL A 362 18.61 -19.35 -7.69
N PHE A 363 17.73 -18.37 -7.70
CA PHE A 363 17.17 -17.76 -6.49
C PHE A 363 16.38 -18.76 -5.65
N ASP A 364 15.67 -19.71 -6.30
CA ASP A 364 14.95 -20.80 -5.63
C ASP A 364 15.92 -21.77 -4.92
N THR A 365 17.15 -21.93 -5.44
CA THR A 365 18.19 -22.80 -4.85
C THR A 365 19.00 -22.13 -3.74
N VAL A 366 18.97 -20.78 -3.64
CA VAL A 366 19.75 -20.03 -2.65
C VAL A 366 18.83 -19.61 -1.49
N ALA A 367 18.59 -20.54 -0.57
CA ALA A 367 17.70 -20.32 0.58
C ALA A 367 17.96 -19.01 1.36
N PRO A 368 19.21 -18.57 1.64
CA PRO A 368 19.45 -17.31 2.35
C PRO A 368 18.97 -16.06 1.60
N ALA A 369 19.08 -16.03 0.26
CA ALA A 369 18.63 -14.90 -0.54
C ALA A 369 17.09 -14.81 -0.58
N ARG A 370 16.42 -15.96 -0.67
CA ARG A 370 14.96 -16.07 -0.60
C ARG A 370 14.43 -15.63 0.76
N ALA A 371 15.06 -16.09 1.85
CA ALA A 371 14.73 -15.69 3.21
C ALA A 371 14.88 -14.18 3.43
N LEU A 372 15.99 -13.60 2.99
CA LEU A 372 16.22 -12.15 3.10
C LEU A 372 15.16 -11.34 2.34
N LEU A 373 14.79 -11.78 1.13
CA LEU A 373 13.72 -11.09 0.37
C LEU A 373 12.38 -11.18 1.11
N ALA A 374 12.02 -12.34 1.62
CA ALA A 374 10.79 -12.53 2.37
C ALA A 374 10.77 -11.67 3.64
N GLU A 375 11.87 -11.60 4.39
CA GLU A 375 12.01 -10.73 5.55
C GLU A 375 11.86 -9.24 5.18
N LEU A 376 12.52 -8.80 4.12
CA LEU A 376 12.37 -7.42 3.61
C LEU A 376 10.92 -7.12 3.20
N MET A 377 10.22 -8.07 2.60
CA MET A 377 8.81 -7.91 2.22
C MET A 377 7.88 -7.92 3.43
N MET A 378 8.14 -8.74 4.44
CA MET A 378 7.31 -8.83 5.65
C MET A 378 7.53 -7.67 6.60
N PHE A 379 8.76 -7.29 6.86
CA PHE A 379 9.12 -6.37 7.94
C PHE A 379 9.81 -5.09 7.48
N GLY A 380 10.32 -5.03 6.24
CA GLY A 380 11.22 -3.98 5.80
C GLY A 380 12.63 -4.13 6.40
N ARG A 381 13.43 -3.08 6.29
CA ARG A 381 14.73 -3.03 6.97
C ARG A 381 14.52 -2.77 8.46
N ARG A 382 15.02 -3.66 9.30
CA ARG A 382 15.08 -3.48 10.76
C ARG A 382 16.26 -2.61 11.13
#